data_6912ae11ede50ca53f1a05fadb7c7b40
#
_entry.id   6912ae11ede50ca53f1a05fadb7c7b40
#
_cell.length_a   1.000
_cell.length_b   1.000
_cell.length_c   1.000
_cell.angle_alpha   90.00
_cell.angle_beta   90.00
_cell.angle_gamma   90.00
#
_symmetry.space_group_name_H-M   'P 1'
#
loop_
_entity.id
_entity.type
_entity.pdbx_description
1 polymer ?
#
loop_
_entity_poly.entity_id
_entity_poly.type
_entity_poly.pdbx_seq_one_letter_code
_entity_poly.pdbx_strand_id
1 'polypeptide(L)' 'MHLGKKIKDTLTKKGKPVTWLAKQLGCERTNVYNIFGRKDISTGLLQKISVILEHDFFKDLSEETFKKK' A
#
# COMPACT_ATOMS: atom_id res chain seq x y z
N MET A 1 -1.95 12.58 -1.43
CA MET A 1 -2.40 11.17 -1.45
C MET A 1 -2.18 10.52 -0.09
N HIS A 2 -3.13 9.74 0.37
CA HIS A 2 -3.00 8.96 1.60
C HIS A 2 -2.57 7.55 1.22
N LEU A 3 -1.28 7.26 1.35
CA LEU A 3 -0.71 5.99 0.88
C LEU A 3 -1.36 4.77 1.55
N GLY A 4 -1.56 4.83 2.85
CA GLY A 4 -2.18 3.72 3.56
C GLY A 4 -3.56 3.38 3.03
N LYS A 5 -4.35 4.40 2.75
CA LYS A 5 -5.68 4.21 2.19
C LYS A 5 -5.61 3.64 0.78
N LYS A 6 -4.65 4.10 -0.01
CA LYS A 6 -4.45 3.61 -1.37
C LYS A 6 -4.10 2.12 -1.35
N ILE A 7 -3.24 1.73 -0.42
CA ILE A 7 -2.85 0.33 -0.26
C ILE A 7 -4.08 -0.51 0.11
N LYS A 8 -4.88 -0.02 1.04
CA LYS A 8 -6.10 -0.72 1.46
C LYS A 8 -7.05 -0.90 0.28
N ASP A 9 -7.26 0.15 -0.49
CA ASP A 9 -8.16 0.10 -1.64
C ASP A 9 -7.66 -0.89 -2.68
N THR A 10 -6.35 -0.91 -2.92
CA THR A 10 -5.75 -1.83 -3.89
C THR A 10 -5.90 -3.28 -3.44
N LEU A 11 -5.67 -3.53 -2.15
CA LEU A 11 -5.84 -4.86 -1.58
C LEU A 11 -7.29 -5.35 -1.76
N THR A 12 -8.23 -4.48 -1.48
CA THR A 12 -9.65 -4.78 -1.63
C THR A 12 -10.00 -5.09 -3.09
N LYS A 13 -9.48 -4.29 -4.02
CA LYS A 13 -9.72 -4.51 -5.45
C LYS A 13 -9.18 -5.85 -5.91
N LYS A 14 -8.08 -6.29 -5.34
CA LYS A 14 -7.47 -7.56 -5.69
C LYS A 14 -8.15 -8.74 -4.99
N GLY A 15 -9.10 -8.47 -4.12
CA GLY A 15 -9.87 -9.50 -3.45
C GLY A 15 -9.07 -10.29 -2.42
N LYS A 16 -8.02 -9.69 -1.87
CA LYS A 16 -7.19 -10.37 -0.89
C LYS A 16 -7.53 -9.90 0.53
N PRO A 17 -7.56 -10.81 1.50
CA PRO A 17 -7.83 -10.42 2.89
C PRO A 17 -6.59 -9.79 3.54
N VAL A 18 -6.83 -9.02 4.61
CA VAL A 18 -5.77 -8.38 5.37
C VAL A 18 -4.77 -9.41 5.90
N THR A 19 -5.26 -10.56 6.33
CA THR A 19 -4.39 -11.62 6.86
C THR A 19 -3.42 -12.12 5.80
N TRP A 20 -3.84 -12.17 4.55
CA TRP A 20 -2.96 -12.55 3.45
C TRP A 20 -1.79 -11.56 3.32
N LEU A 21 -2.09 -10.26 3.34
CA LEU A 21 -1.04 -9.24 3.25
C LEU A 21 -0.09 -9.30 4.44
N ALA A 22 -0.64 -9.48 5.64
CA ALA A 22 0.18 -9.60 6.84
C ALA A 22 1.16 -10.76 6.71
N LYS A 23 0.68 -11.87 6.19
CA LYS A 23 1.51 -13.07 5.98
C LYS A 23 2.62 -12.80 4.98
N GLN A 24 2.29 -12.13 3.88
CA GLN A 24 3.28 -11.79 2.86
C GLN A 24 4.36 -10.84 3.41
N LEU A 25 3.97 -9.94 4.31
CA LEU A 25 4.90 -9.00 4.93
C LEU A 25 5.67 -9.59 6.10
N GLY A 26 5.25 -10.76 6.58
CA GLY A 26 5.88 -11.38 7.73
C GLY A 26 5.56 -10.67 9.03
N CYS A 27 4.36 -10.09 9.13
CA CYS A 27 3.95 -9.36 10.33
C CYS A 27 2.52 -9.74 10.71
N GLU A 28 2.03 -9.16 11.79
CA GLU A 28 0.70 -9.44 12.27
C GLU A 28 -0.32 -8.50 11.64
N ARG A 29 -1.58 -8.92 11.65
CA ARG A 29 -2.69 -8.17 11.09
C ARG A 29 -2.76 -6.74 11.64
N THR A 30 -2.48 -6.59 12.93
CA THR A 30 -2.49 -5.28 13.57
C THR A 30 -1.54 -4.31 12.88
N ASN A 31 -0.37 -4.81 12.47
CA ASN A 31 0.61 -3.97 11.77
C ASN A 31 0.09 -3.52 10.41
N VAL A 32 -0.68 -4.37 9.74
CA VAL A 32 -1.26 -3.99 8.46
C VAL A 32 -2.29 -2.88 8.65
N TYR A 33 -3.11 -2.97 9.68
CA TYR A 33 -4.08 -1.90 9.97
C TYR A 33 -3.36 -0.59 10.29
N ASN A 34 -2.22 -0.65 10.98
CA ASN A 34 -1.42 0.53 11.24
C ASN A 34 -0.90 1.15 9.95
N ILE A 35 -0.49 0.31 9.00
CA ILE A 35 -0.04 0.78 7.69
C ILE A 35 -1.17 1.51 6.97
N PHE A 36 -2.38 0.96 7.02
CA PHE A 36 -3.54 1.57 6.39
C PHE A 36 -3.84 2.97 6.93
N GLY A 37 -3.49 3.21 8.19
CA GLY A 37 -3.71 4.52 8.81
C GLY A 37 -2.64 5.54 8.52
N ARG A 38 -1.55 5.15 7.88
CA ARG A 38 -0.43 6.05 7.63
C ARG A 38 -0.63 6.79 6.32
N LYS A 39 -0.46 8.09 6.36
CA LYS A 39 -0.49 8.90 5.16
C LYS A 39 0.79 8.72 4.36
N ASP A 40 1.92 8.64 5.06
CA ASP A 40 3.24 8.48 4.46
C ASP A 40 3.82 7.13 4.85
N ILE A 41 4.48 6.48 3.90
CA ILE A 41 5.08 5.18 4.10
C ILE A 41 6.49 5.23 3.54
N SER A 42 7.43 4.63 4.27
CA SER A 42 8.82 4.61 3.82
C SER A 42 8.93 3.95 2.45
N THR A 43 9.91 4.39 1.67
CA THR A 43 10.10 3.87 0.32
C THR A 43 10.40 2.37 0.33
N GLY A 44 11.15 1.91 1.32
CA GLY A 44 11.46 0.48 1.42
C GLY A 44 10.22 -0.37 1.64
N LEU A 45 9.35 0.06 2.54
CA LEU A 45 8.12 -0.67 2.81
C LEU A 45 7.15 -0.57 1.63
N LEU A 46 7.04 0.60 1.03
CA LEU A 46 6.18 0.80 -0.12
C LEU A 46 6.63 -0.06 -1.29
N GLN A 47 7.94 -0.17 -1.49
CA GLN A 47 8.51 -1.01 -2.53
C GLN A 47 8.11 -2.47 -2.34
N LYS A 48 8.23 -2.95 -1.10
CA LYS A 48 7.86 -4.33 -0.76
C LYS A 48 6.37 -4.58 -1.03
N ILE A 49 5.52 -3.65 -0.59
CA ILE A 49 4.07 -3.78 -0.78
C ILE A 49 3.71 -3.72 -2.26
N SER A 50 4.39 -2.86 -3.02
CA SER A 50 4.17 -2.76 -4.47
C SER A 50 4.42 -4.09 -5.16
N VAL A 51 5.49 -4.76 -4.78
CA VAL A 51 5.82 -6.08 -5.36
C VAL A 51 4.78 -7.11 -4.97
N ILE A 52 4.39 -7.13 -3.69
CA ILE A 52 3.44 -8.11 -3.17
C ILE A 52 2.07 -7.96 -3.85
N LEU A 53 1.60 -6.73 -3.99
CA LEU A 53 0.30 -6.46 -4.60
C LEU A 53 0.37 -6.33 -6.12
N GLU A 54 1.56 -6.40 -6.69
CA GLU A 54 1.76 -6.26 -8.14
C GLU A 54 1.12 -4.97 -8.64
N HIS A 55 1.38 -3.88 -7.90
CA HIS A 55 0.84 -2.56 -8.21
C HIS A 55 1.91 -1.52 -7.96
N ASP A 56 2.12 -0.63 -8.92
CA ASP A 56 3.15 0.39 -8.84
C ASP A 56 2.63 1.64 -8.12
N PHE A 57 2.78 1.66 -6.80
CA PHE A 57 2.37 2.80 -5.99
C PHE A 57 3.25 4.02 -6.25
N PHE A 58 4.47 3.83 -6.70
CA PHE A 58 5.37 4.94 -7.04
C PHE A 58 4.87 5.68 -8.26
N LYS A 59 4.28 4.97 -9.22
CA LYS A 59 3.67 5.59 -10.37
C LYS A 59 2.47 6.43 -9.95
N ASP A 60 1.67 5.91 -9.03
CA ASP A 60 0.52 6.66 -8.50
C ASP A 60 0.99 7.95 -7.84
N LEU A 61 2.05 7.88 -7.04
CA LEU A 61 2.62 9.05 -6.39
C LEU A 61 3.14 10.05 -7.41
N SER A 62 3.85 9.56 -8.41
CA SER A 62 4.41 10.41 -9.45
C SER A 62 3.30 11.14 -10.21
N GLU A 63 2.28 10.41 -10.60
CA GLU A 63 1.17 10.99 -11.34
C GLU A 63 0.45 12.06 -10.54
N GLU A 64 0.25 11.82 -9.24
CA GLU A 64 -0.40 12.79 -8.40
C GLU A 64 0.48 14.02 -8.14
N THR A 65 1.79 13.78 -7.94
CA THR A 65 2.74 14.86 -7.65
C THR A 65 2.88 15.81 -8.84
N PHE A 66 2.90 15.27 -10.05
CA PHE A 66 3.13 16.05 -11.26
C PHE A 66 1.87 16.27 -12.07
N LYS A 67 0.73 16.13 -11.43
CA LYS A 67 -0.56 16.31 -12.08
C LYS A 67 -0.71 17.73 -12.60
N LYS A 68 -1.18 17.84 -13.83
CA LYS A 68 -1.44 19.14 -14.45
C LYS A 68 -2.86 19.58 -14.18
N LYS A 69 -3.03 20.87 -14.08
CA LYS A 69 -4.36 21.46 -13.93
C LYS A 69 -4.98 21.72 -15.28
#